data_e14e3a2648f4b0a8b09e04450c1b21f5
#
_entry.id   e14e3a2648f4b0a8b09e04450c1b21f5
#
_cell.length_a   1.000
_cell.length_b   1.000
_cell.length_c   1.000
_cell.angle_alpha   90.00
_cell.angle_beta   90.00
_cell.angle_gamma   90.00
#
_symmetry.space_group_name_H-M   'P 1'
#
loop_
_entity.id
_entity.type
_entity.pdbx_description
1 polymer ?
#
loop_
_entity_poly.entity_id
_entity_poly.type
_entity_poly.pdbx_seq_one_letter_code
_entity_poly.pdbx_strand_id
1 'polypeptide(L)'
;MKDLALFYYNEGYNCSQSVLKAFEEKYSYTIEPSLYKSLDAVNTGFGIGSLCSAIVGGIMIFGLVFDDITAHRARLKLLTHFDVYYNSVNCSGLNRARTPYGGCDKIISSAAYFTELILLEEGFHK
;
A
#
# COMPACT_ATOMS: atom_id res chain seq x y z
N MET A 1 0.84 10.17 5.11
CA MET A 1 0.24 9.36 4.00
C MET A 1 -1.07 8.67 4.36
N LYS A 2 -1.25 8.23 5.59
CA LYS A 2 -2.45 7.45 5.94
C LYS A 2 -3.77 8.18 5.69
N ASP A 3 -3.84 9.45 6.04
CA ASP A 3 -5.08 10.23 5.86
C ASP A 3 -5.36 10.49 4.37
N LEU A 4 -4.32 10.74 3.58
CA LEU A 4 -4.45 10.91 2.14
C LEU A 4 -4.88 9.61 1.47
N ALA A 5 -4.35 8.48 1.90
CA ALA A 5 -4.74 7.18 1.35
C ALA A 5 -6.23 6.92 1.60
N LEU A 6 -6.73 7.21 2.80
CA LEU A 6 -8.16 7.10 3.09
C LEU A 6 -9.00 8.02 2.23
N PHE A 7 -8.54 9.26 2.04
CA PHE A 7 -9.22 10.23 1.19
C PHE A 7 -9.40 9.67 -0.23
N TYR A 8 -8.33 9.15 -0.83
CA TYR A 8 -8.40 8.63 -2.20
C TYR A 8 -9.22 7.34 -2.28
N TYR A 9 -9.16 6.49 -1.27
CA TYR A 9 -10.00 5.30 -1.22
C TYR A 9 -11.49 5.68 -1.23
N ASN A 10 -11.86 6.72 -0.47
CA ASN A 10 -13.23 7.21 -0.43
C ASN A 10 -13.63 7.91 -1.72
N GLU A 11 -12.68 8.33 -2.55
CA GLU A 11 -12.92 8.93 -3.86
C GLU A 11 -13.09 7.87 -4.96
N GLY A 12 -12.97 6.59 -4.62
CA GLY A 12 -13.22 5.50 -5.57
C GLY A 12 -11.98 4.75 -6.06
N TYR A 13 -10.79 5.12 -5.61
CA TYR A 13 -9.58 4.37 -5.95
C TYR A 13 -9.54 3.07 -5.14
N ASN A 14 -8.94 2.02 -5.71
CA ASN A 14 -8.76 0.78 -4.94
C ASN A 14 -7.61 0.91 -3.95
N CYS A 15 -7.36 -0.16 -3.18
CA CYS A 15 -6.37 -0.12 -2.09
C CYS A 15 -4.96 0.26 -2.56
N SER A 16 -4.48 -0.37 -3.63
CA SER A 16 -3.14 -0.11 -4.16
C SER A 16 -3.03 1.29 -4.72
N GLN A 17 -4.03 1.72 -5.50
CA GLN A 17 -4.05 3.04 -6.10
C GLN A 17 -4.11 4.13 -5.05
N SER A 18 -4.84 3.90 -3.96
CA SER A 18 -4.98 4.88 -2.87
C SER A 18 -3.64 5.15 -2.18
N VAL A 19 -2.86 4.10 -1.93
CA VAL A 19 -1.53 4.25 -1.33
C VAL A 19 -0.60 5.02 -2.27
N LEU A 20 -0.62 4.70 -3.56
CA LEU A 20 0.18 5.41 -4.55
C LEU A 20 -0.20 6.88 -4.67
N LYS A 21 -1.51 7.19 -4.69
CA LYS A 21 -2.00 8.57 -4.76
C LYS A 21 -1.57 9.38 -3.54
N ALA A 22 -1.60 8.77 -2.35
CA ALA A 22 -1.16 9.42 -1.13
C ALA A 22 0.31 9.80 -1.22
N PHE A 23 1.15 8.91 -1.74
CA PHE A 23 2.56 9.16 -1.93
C PHE A 23 2.80 10.27 -2.96
N GLU A 24 2.12 10.19 -4.10
CA GLU A 24 2.24 11.18 -5.17
C GLU A 24 1.94 12.59 -4.67
N GLU A 25 0.85 12.74 -3.91
CA GLU A 25 0.45 14.04 -3.40
C GLU A 25 1.39 14.54 -2.30
N LYS A 26 1.67 13.71 -1.30
CA LYS A 26 2.45 14.15 -0.15
C LYS A 26 3.88 14.54 -0.52
N TYR A 27 4.50 13.78 -1.42
CA TYR A 27 5.90 14.00 -1.79
C TYR A 27 6.09 14.66 -3.15
N SER A 28 4.99 15.13 -3.75
CA SER A 28 5.01 15.80 -5.07
C SER A 28 5.74 14.95 -6.11
N TYR A 29 5.54 13.63 -6.07
CA TYR A 29 6.15 12.67 -6.96
C TYR A 29 5.19 12.39 -8.11
N THR A 30 5.64 12.50 -9.36
CA THR A 30 4.77 12.25 -10.51
C THR A 30 4.77 10.76 -10.85
N ILE A 31 3.59 10.14 -10.77
CA ILE A 31 3.40 8.73 -11.16
C ILE A 31 2.64 8.68 -12.48
N GLU A 32 3.16 7.89 -13.43
CA GLU A 32 2.53 7.74 -14.75
C GLU A 32 1.08 7.27 -14.62
N PRO A 33 0.12 7.91 -15.32
CA PRO A 33 -1.28 7.48 -15.26
C PRO A 33 -1.50 6.02 -15.65
N SER A 34 -0.70 5.48 -16.57
CA SER A 34 -0.80 4.09 -16.97
C SER A 34 -0.52 3.12 -15.81
N LEU A 35 0.27 3.54 -14.84
CA LEU A 35 0.55 2.72 -13.65
C LEU A 35 -0.73 2.53 -12.83
N TYR A 36 -1.50 3.60 -12.66
CA TYR A 36 -2.79 3.51 -11.95
C TYR A 36 -3.75 2.58 -12.69
N LYS A 37 -3.85 2.73 -14.01
CA LYS A 37 -4.73 1.88 -14.82
C LYS A 37 -4.34 0.41 -14.72
N SER A 38 -3.04 0.11 -14.70
CA SER A 38 -2.56 -1.27 -14.59
C SER A 38 -2.92 -1.93 -13.27
N LEU A 39 -3.31 -1.15 -12.25
CA LEU A 39 -3.68 -1.67 -10.94
C LEU A 39 -5.18 -1.92 -10.78
N ASP A 40 -5.98 -1.70 -11.82
CA ASP A 40 -7.43 -1.88 -11.73
C ASP A 40 -7.83 -3.30 -11.32
N ALA A 41 -7.04 -4.29 -11.68
CA ALA A 41 -7.38 -5.70 -11.46
C ALA A 41 -6.60 -6.37 -10.32
N VAL A 42 -5.84 -5.61 -9.51
CA VAL A 42 -5.08 -6.22 -8.39
C VAL A 42 -5.83 -6.17 -7.06
N ASN A 43 -6.96 -5.52 -6.98
CA ASN A 43 -7.74 -5.42 -5.74
C ASN A 43 -8.26 -6.80 -5.30
N THR A 44 -8.66 -6.90 -4.04
CA THR A 44 -9.18 -8.14 -3.42
C THR A 44 -8.17 -9.30 -3.53
N GLY A 45 -6.88 -8.98 -3.34
CA GLY A 45 -5.80 -9.98 -3.41
C GLY A 45 -5.77 -10.67 -4.77
N PHE A 46 -5.76 -9.89 -5.85
CA PHE A 46 -5.82 -10.37 -7.24
C PHE A 46 -7.12 -11.11 -7.56
N GLY A 47 -8.19 -10.80 -6.81
CA GLY A 47 -9.49 -11.43 -6.99
C GLY A 47 -9.64 -12.80 -6.35
N ILE A 48 -8.60 -13.32 -5.71
CA ILE A 48 -8.58 -14.66 -5.11
C ILE A 48 -8.21 -14.67 -3.63
N GLY A 49 -8.20 -13.49 -2.98
CA GLY A 49 -7.85 -13.39 -1.56
C GLY A 49 -6.37 -13.55 -1.27
N SER A 50 -5.51 -13.40 -2.27
CA SER A 50 -4.06 -13.50 -2.14
C SER A 50 -3.48 -12.20 -1.56
N LEU A 51 -2.26 -11.83 -1.89
CA LEU A 51 -1.57 -10.69 -1.30
C LEU A 51 -2.42 -9.42 -1.30
N CYS A 52 -2.46 -8.73 -0.16
CA CYS A 52 -3.23 -7.50 0.01
C CYS A 52 -2.78 -6.43 -0.98
N SER A 53 -3.73 -5.83 -1.72
CA SER A 53 -3.38 -4.85 -2.74
C SER A 53 -2.83 -3.55 -2.17
N ALA A 54 -3.17 -3.20 -0.91
CA ALA A 54 -2.56 -2.04 -0.26
C ALA A 54 -1.06 -2.26 -0.05
N ILE A 55 -0.67 -3.50 0.29
CA ILE A 55 0.75 -3.87 0.41
C ILE A 55 1.43 -3.76 -0.96
N VAL A 56 0.76 -4.22 -2.01
CA VAL A 56 1.28 -4.11 -3.39
C VAL A 56 1.58 -2.65 -3.72
N GLY A 57 0.67 -1.73 -3.38
CA GLY A 57 0.89 -0.30 -3.60
C GLY A 57 2.15 0.21 -2.90
N GLY A 58 2.35 -0.18 -1.64
CA GLY A 58 3.56 0.19 -0.90
C GLY A 58 4.83 -0.37 -1.54
N ILE A 59 4.79 -1.63 -1.95
CA ILE A 59 5.94 -2.27 -2.60
C ILE A 59 6.30 -1.55 -3.92
N MET A 60 5.29 -1.14 -4.67
CA MET A 60 5.52 -0.40 -5.92
C MET A 60 6.22 0.93 -5.67
N ILE A 61 5.87 1.63 -4.59
CA ILE A 61 6.54 2.87 -4.20
C ILE A 61 8.03 2.60 -3.97
N PHE A 62 8.35 1.53 -3.24
CA PHE A 62 9.75 1.19 -2.98
C PHE A 62 10.52 0.95 -4.28
N GLY A 63 9.90 0.27 -5.23
CA GLY A 63 10.51 0.03 -6.54
C GLY A 63 10.73 1.30 -7.36
N LEU A 64 9.88 2.31 -7.16
CA LEU A 64 10.00 3.58 -7.87
C LEU A 64 11.14 4.45 -7.33
N VAL A 65 11.41 4.42 -6.04
CA VAL A 65 12.29 5.40 -5.39
C VAL A 65 13.63 4.83 -4.92
N PHE A 66 13.76 3.52 -4.81
CA PHE A 66 14.99 2.88 -4.32
C PHE A 66 15.66 2.02 -5.39
N ASP A 67 16.95 1.72 -5.19
CA ASP A 67 17.63 0.70 -5.97
C ASP A 67 17.05 -0.69 -5.62
N ASP A 68 17.40 -1.72 -6.37
CA ASP A 68 16.82 -3.05 -6.20
C ASP A 68 17.11 -3.65 -4.82
N ILE A 69 18.32 -3.47 -4.30
CA ILE A 69 18.71 -4.03 -2.99
C ILE A 69 17.88 -3.38 -1.88
N THR A 70 17.77 -2.05 -1.89
CA THR A 70 17.00 -1.32 -0.89
C THR A 70 15.51 -1.60 -1.03
N ALA A 71 15.00 -1.68 -2.27
CA ALA A 71 13.60 -2.00 -2.52
C ALA A 71 13.25 -3.41 -1.99
N HIS A 72 14.12 -4.39 -2.20
CA HIS A 72 13.91 -5.75 -1.68
C HIS A 72 13.88 -5.78 -0.15
N ARG A 73 14.78 -5.04 0.49
CA ARG A 73 14.78 -4.92 1.95
C ARG A 73 13.52 -4.24 2.46
N ALA A 74 13.11 -3.16 1.81
CA ALA A 74 11.93 -2.40 2.20
C ALA A 74 10.65 -3.24 2.08
N ARG A 75 10.49 -4.00 0.99
CA ARG A 75 9.30 -4.85 0.83
C ARG A 75 9.22 -5.91 1.93
N LEU A 76 10.36 -6.48 2.31
CA LEU A 76 10.39 -7.47 3.39
C LEU A 76 9.97 -6.84 4.73
N LYS A 77 10.42 -5.61 5.00
CA LYS A 77 9.99 -4.87 6.18
C LYS A 77 8.48 -4.66 6.19
N LEU A 78 7.90 -4.27 5.05
CA LEU A 78 6.46 -4.02 4.96
C LEU A 78 5.67 -5.30 5.19
N LEU A 79 6.07 -6.38 4.54
CA LEU A 79 5.43 -7.68 4.73
C LEU A 79 5.53 -8.14 6.19
N THR A 80 6.68 -7.96 6.81
CA THR A 80 6.91 -8.31 8.21
C THR A 80 6.03 -7.49 9.15
N HIS A 81 5.90 -6.19 8.94
CA HIS A 81 5.01 -5.34 9.74
C HIS A 81 3.56 -5.84 9.68
N PHE A 82 3.08 -6.18 8.49
CA PHE A 82 1.72 -6.70 8.34
C PHE A 82 1.55 -8.06 9.01
N ASP A 83 2.54 -8.94 8.87
CA ASP A 83 2.46 -10.27 9.48
C ASP A 83 2.45 -10.17 11.01
N VAL A 84 3.29 -9.32 11.58
CA VAL A 84 3.35 -9.12 13.03
C VAL A 84 2.08 -8.45 13.54
N TYR A 85 1.60 -7.41 12.87
CA TYR A 85 0.47 -6.62 13.34
C TYR A 85 -0.88 -7.29 13.12
N TYR A 86 -1.07 -7.90 11.95
CA TYR A 86 -2.37 -8.50 11.56
C TYR A 86 -2.34 -10.02 11.48
N ASN A 87 -1.18 -10.64 11.66
CA ASN A 87 -0.99 -12.09 11.52
C ASN A 87 -1.34 -12.60 10.12
N SER A 88 -1.27 -11.74 9.11
CA SER A 88 -1.50 -12.10 7.71
C SER A 88 -1.03 -10.99 6.78
N VAL A 89 -0.66 -11.36 5.57
CA VAL A 89 -0.39 -10.44 4.46
C VAL A 89 -1.40 -10.63 3.32
N ASN A 90 -2.26 -11.63 3.44
CA ASN A 90 -3.24 -11.97 2.39
C ASN A 90 -4.59 -11.30 2.64
N CYS A 91 -5.23 -10.87 1.56
CA CYS A 91 -6.54 -10.23 1.63
C CYS A 91 -7.55 -11.09 2.40
N SER A 92 -7.58 -12.40 2.17
CA SER A 92 -8.48 -13.32 2.88
C SER A 92 -8.19 -13.37 4.38
N GLY A 93 -6.91 -13.37 4.77
CA GLY A 93 -6.51 -13.39 6.19
C GLY A 93 -6.74 -12.06 6.91
N LEU A 94 -6.87 -10.97 6.15
CA LEU A 94 -7.08 -9.63 6.70
C LEU A 94 -8.57 -9.29 6.87
N ASN A 95 -9.49 -10.21 6.53
CA ASN A 95 -10.93 -9.98 6.66
C ASN A 95 -11.35 -9.51 8.04
N ARG A 96 -10.71 -10.00 9.10
CA ARG A 96 -11.05 -9.64 10.48
C ARG A 96 -10.75 -8.18 10.81
N ALA A 97 -9.84 -7.55 10.05
CA ALA A 97 -9.47 -6.15 10.25
C ALA A 97 -10.33 -5.19 9.45
N ARG A 98 -11.23 -5.72 8.60
CA ARG A 98 -12.14 -4.90 7.80
C ARG A 98 -13.28 -4.36 8.64
N THR A 99 -13.87 -3.25 8.18
CA THR A 99 -15.07 -2.70 8.82
C THR A 99 -16.23 -3.67 8.63
N PRO A 100 -17.31 -3.55 9.45
CA PRO A 100 -18.52 -4.41 9.30
C PRO A 100 -19.15 -4.34 7.92
N TYR A 101 -18.87 -3.28 7.18
CA TYR A 101 -19.41 -3.08 5.82
C TYR A 101 -18.43 -3.53 4.73
N GLY A 102 -17.37 -4.25 5.08
CA GLY A 102 -16.41 -4.76 4.13
C GLY A 102 -15.35 -3.76 3.68
N GLY A 103 -15.29 -2.58 4.30
CA GLY A 103 -14.29 -1.57 3.95
C GLY A 103 -12.89 -1.91 4.47
N CYS A 104 -11.87 -1.47 3.76
CA CYS A 104 -10.47 -1.74 4.09
C CYS A 104 -9.77 -0.54 4.73
N ASP A 105 -10.52 0.39 5.32
CA ASP A 105 -10.00 1.66 5.85
C ASP A 105 -8.79 1.47 6.76
N LYS A 106 -8.92 0.57 7.74
CA LYS A 106 -7.85 0.33 8.71
C LYS A 106 -6.62 -0.29 8.04
N ILE A 107 -6.84 -1.20 7.11
CA ILE A 107 -5.76 -1.87 6.39
C ILE A 107 -5.01 -0.88 5.49
N ILE A 108 -5.76 -0.02 4.79
CA ILE A 108 -5.18 1.00 3.91
C ILE A 108 -4.38 2.01 4.73
N SER A 109 -4.93 2.46 5.85
CA SER A 109 -4.22 3.37 6.75
C SER A 109 -2.91 2.77 7.24
N SER A 110 -2.95 1.50 7.64
CA SER A 110 -1.75 0.79 8.11
C SER A 110 -0.72 0.63 7.00
N ALA A 111 -1.16 0.27 5.80
CA ALA A 111 -0.25 0.11 4.65
C ALA A 111 0.44 1.43 4.33
N ALA A 112 -0.30 2.52 4.29
CA ALA A 112 0.26 3.84 4.02
C ALA A 112 1.21 4.28 5.14
N TYR A 113 0.83 4.04 6.39
CA TYR A 113 1.65 4.39 7.55
C TYR A 113 2.97 3.60 7.56
N PHE A 114 2.90 2.27 7.42
CA PHE A 114 4.11 1.45 7.41
C PHE A 114 4.98 1.75 6.20
N THR A 115 4.39 2.00 5.05
CA THR A 115 5.14 2.37 3.84
C THR A 115 5.93 3.65 4.07
N GLU A 116 5.30 4.67 4.63
CA GLU A 116 5.97 5.93 4.91
C GLU A 116 7.07 5.76 5.95
N LEU A 117 6.80 5.02 7.01
CA LEU A 117 7.79 4.73 8.05
C LEU A 117 9.04 4.09 7.46
N ILE A 118 8.85 3.10 6.60
CA ILE A 118 9.96 2.39 5.96
C ILE A 118 10.72 3.29 4.97
N LEU A 119 10.00 4.12 4.22
CA LEU A 119 10.62 5.10 3.33
C LEU A 119 11.61 5.97 4.10
N LEU A 120 11.20 6.49 5.25
CA LEU A 120 12.03 7.37 6.07
C LEU A 120 13.20 6.60 6.69
N GLU A 121 12.96 5.38 7.17
CA GLU A 121 14.02 4.53 7.73
C GLU A 121 15.10 4.22 6.69
N GLU A 122 14.71 4.02 5.44
CA GLU A 122 15.65 3.68 4.35
C GLU A 122 16.25 4.93 3.69
N GLY A 123 16.00 6.10 4.24
CA GLY A 123 16.67 7.33 3.82
C GLY A 123 15.99 8.11 2.71
N PHE A 124 14.73 7.78 2.38
CA PHE A 124 14.00 8.56 1.38
C PHE A 124 13.68 9.94 1.92
N HIS A 125 14.02 10.97 1.13
CA HIS A 125 13.59 12.34 1.38
C HIS A 125 13.57 13.10 0.06
N LYS A 126 12.65 14.03 0.01
CA LYS A 126 12.48 14.81 -1.20
C LYS A 126 12.54 16.29 -0.91
#